data_604a5d6ebe7948b149220beb5ca8a293
#
_entry.id   604a5d6ebe7948b149220beb5ca8a293
#
_cell.length_a   1.000
_cell.length_b   1.000
_cell.length_c   1.000
_cell.angle_alpha   90.00
_cell.angle_beta   90.00
_cell.angle_gamma   90.00
#
_symmetry.space_group_name_H-M   'P 1'
#
loop_
_entity.id
_entity.type
_entity.pdbx_description
1 polymer ?
#
loop_
_entity_poly.entity_id
_entity_poly.type
_entity_poly.pdbx_seq_one_letter_code
_entity_poly.pdbx_strand_id
1 'polypeptide(L)'
;MTTPNFVILYVDSPEKSAAFYASLLGRQPVETSPTFALFVLDKGFKLGLWSRHTVEPAAAASGGGGELVLAVEDAAAVDATHADWTGRGLAMLQAPTDLDFGRTFVALDPDNHRLRVYWPFEEAQG
;
A
#
# COMPACT_ATOMS: atom_id res chain seq x y z
N MET A 1 4.30 25.38 -9.41
CA MET A 1 3.46 24.63 -8.47
C MET A 1 3.97 23.21 -8.34
N THR A 2 4.02 22.70 -7.12
CA THR A 2 4.58 21.36 -6.86
C THR A 2 3.47 20.39 -6.47
N THR A 3 3.49 19.21 -7.09
CA THR A 3 2.48 18.18 -6.82
C THR A 3 3.21 16.89 -6.46
N PRO A 4 2.85 16.24 -5.33
CA PRO A 4 3.46 14.96 -5.00
C PRO A 4 3.15 13.90 -6.06
N ASN A 5 4.16 13.16 -6.44
CA ASN A 5 4.00 12.07 -7.42
C ASN A 5 4.75 10.79 -7.00
N PHE A 6 5.19 10.72 -5.76
CA PHE A 6 6.07 9.67 -5.31
C PHE A 6 5.81 9.44 -3.82
N VAL A 7 5.66 8.20 -3.43
CA VAL A 7 5.63 7.81 -2.02
C VAL A 7 6.76 6.84 -1.78
N ILE A 8 7.51 7.03 -0.70
CA ILE A 8 8.59 6.11 -0.31
C ILE A 8 8.24 5.52 1.04
N LEU A 9 8.29 4.19 1.13
CA LEU A 9 8.12 3.47 2.38
C LEU A 9 9.46 2.92 2.82
N TYR A 10 9.77 3.05 4.09
CA TYR A 10 11.01 2.47 4.64
C TYR A 10 10.72 1.04 5.05
N VAL A 11 11.51 0.12 4.53
CA VAL A 11 11.27 -1.31 4.69
C VAL A 11 12.55 -2.02 5.16
N ASP A 12 12.36 -3.18 5.79
CA ASP A 12 13.50 -3.98 6.23
C ASP A 12 14.26 -4.56 5.04
N SER A 13 13.54 -5.12 4.07
CA SER A 13 14.13 -5.74 2.89
C SER A 13 13.41 -5.28 1.63
N PRO A 14 14.00 -4.34 0.86
CA PRO A 14 13.38 -3.91 -0.40
C PRO A 14 13.10 -5.05 -1.37
N GLU A 15 13.95 -6.08 -1.41
CA GLU A 15 13.73 -7.22 -2.30
C GLU A 15 12.50 -8.03 -1.90
N LYS A 16 12.33 -8.31 -0.60
CA LYS A 16 11.17 -9.03 -0.10
C LYS A 16 9.91 -8.19 -0.23
N SER A 17 10.00 -6.91 0.08
CA SER A 17 8.87 -5.99 -0.05
C SER A 17 8.47 -5.81 -1.51
N ALA A 18 9.44 -5.77 -2.43
CA ALA A 18 9.14 -5.71 -3.85
C ALA A 18 8.36 -6.94 -4.32
N ALA A 19 8.75 -8.13 -3.85
CA ALA A 19 8.00 -9.35 -4.20
C ALA A 19 6.58 -9.30 -3.65
N PHE A 20 6.41 -8.82 -2.43
CA PHE A 20 5.09 -8.64 -1.80
C PHE A 20 4.21 -7.69 -2.64
N TYR A 21 4.73 -6.50 -2.96
CA TYR A 21 3.95 -5.52 -3.71
C TYR A 21 3.74 -5.92 -5.17
N ALA A 22 4.70 -6.61 -5.79
CA ALA A 22 4.52 -7.12 -7.16
C ALA A 22 3.33 -8.08 -7.23
N SER A 23 3.22 -8.97 -6.26
CA SER A 23 2.10 -9.91 -6.18
C SER A 23 0.78 -9.16 -5.94
N LEU A 24 0.79 -8.18 -5.04
CA LEU A 24 -0.41 -7.47 -4.65
C LEU A 24 -0.94 -6.56 -5.74
N LEU A 25 -0.03 -5.84 -6.40
CA LEU A 25 -0.39 -4.84 -7.40
C LEU A 25 -0.45 -5.39 -8.81
N GLY A 26 -0.02 -6.64 -9.01
CA GLY A 26 0.01 -7.24 -10.35
C GLY A 26 0.99 -6.56 -11.28
N ARG A 27 2.11 -6.06 -10.76
CA ARG A 27 3.13 -5.33 -11.53
C ARG A 27 4.50 -5.75 -11.08
N GLN A 28 5.47 -5.58 -11.97
CA GLN A 28 6.86 -5.81 -11.63
C GLN A 28 7.53 -4.47 -11.30
N PRO A 29 8.49 -4.44 -10.36
CA PRO A 29 9.26 -3.24 -10.13
C PRO A 29 10.13 -2.96 -11.35
N VAL A 30 10.37 -1.67 -11.61
CA VAL A 30 11.27 -1.26 -12.71
C VAL A 30 12.72 -1.24 -12.26
N GLU A 31 12.94 -1.32 -10.94
CA GLU A 31 14.26 -1.32 -10.34
C GLU A 31 14.20 -2.10 -9.02
N THR A 32 15.18 -2.96 -8.77
CA THR A 32 15.27 -3.71 -7.51
C THR A 32 16.73 -3.90 -7.16
N SER A 33 17.08 -3.56 -5.91
CA SER A 33 18.40 -3.78 -5.36
C SER A 33 18.26 -4.12 -3.87
N PRO A 34 19.34 -4.52 -3.20
CA PRO A 34 19.27 -4.76 -1.75
C PRO A 34 18.86 -3.55 -0.92
N THR A 35 19.02 -2.33 -1.46
CA THR A 35 18.73 -1.11 -0.71
C THR A 35 17.52 -0.33 -1.20
N PHE A 36 17.02 -0.61 -2.41
CA PHE A 36 15.92 0.17 -2.97
C PHE A 36 15.18 -0.59 -4.07
N ALA A 37 13.86 -0.47 -4.09
CA ALA A 37 13.03 -0.97 -5.17
C ALA A 37 12.06 0.11 -5.62
N LEU A 38 11.73 0.15 -6.91
CA LEU A 38 10.88 1.19 -7.48
C LEU A 38 9.80 0.58 -8.35
N PHE A 39 8.56 0.97 -8.09
CA PHE A 39 7.41 0.69 -8.94
C PHE A 39 6.95 1.98 -9.59
N VAL A 40 6.64 1.93 -10.87
CA VAL A 40 5.95 3.03 -11.55
C VAL A 40 4.52 2.60 -11.75
N LEU A 41 3.60 3.33 -11.12
CA LEU A 41 2.18 3.03 -11.15
C LEU A 41 1.49 3.85 -12.24
N ASP A 42 0.17 3.76 -12.30
CA ASP A 42 -0.59 4.46 -13.32
C ASP A 42 -0.36 5.98 -13.24
N LYS A 43 -0.33 6.62 -14.39
CA LYS A 43 -0.16 8.07 -14.52
C LYS A 43 1.17 8.56 -13.95
N GLY A 44 2.16 7.68 -13.90
CA GLY A 44 3.51 8.04 -13.49
C GLY A 44 3.71 8.19 -11.98
N PHE A 45 2.70 7.84 -11.17
CA PHE A 45 2.88 7.85 -9.73
C PHE A 45 3.83 6.72 -9.32
N LYS A 46 4.76 7.00 -8.42
CA LYS A 46 5.80 6.04 -8.05
C LYS A 46 5.64 5.56 -6.62
N LEU A 47 5.97 4.29 -6.41
CA LEU A 47 6.11 3.71 -5.08
C LEU A 47 7.54 3.22 -4.94
N GLY A 48 8.26 3.79 -3.99
CA GLY A 48 9.63 3.38 -3.66
C GLY A 48 9.67 2.62 -2.35
N LEU A 49 10.53 1.62 -2.28
CA LEU A 49 10.76 0.83 -1.08
C LEU A 49 12.25 0.95 -0.76
N TRP A 50 12.57 1.73 0.24
CA TRP A 50 13.96 2.06 0.60
C TRP A 50 14.32 1.34 1.89
N SER A 51 15.45 0.68 1.91
CA SER A 51 15.90 0.02 3.13
C SER A 51 15.96 1.01 4.28
N ARG A 52 15.29 0.68 5.39
CA ARG A 52 15.33 1.52 6.58
C ARG A 52 16.72 1.56 7.23
N HIS A 53 17.59 0.65 6.82
CA HIS A 53 18.96 0.55 7.35
C HIS A 53 19.93 1.45 6.60
N THR A 54 19.54 1.93 5.41
CA THR A 54 20.43 2.74 4.56
C THR A 54 19.84 4.09 4.19
N VAL A 55 18.55 4.33 4.46
CA VAL A 55 17.90 5.60 4.09
C VAL A 55 18.59 6.77 4.78
N GLU A 56 18.72 7.87 4.07
CA GLU A 56 19.30 9.11 4.59
C GLU A 56 18.34 10.27 4.39
N PRO A 57 18.05 11.04 5.43
CA PRO A 57 18.46 10.84 6.83
C PRO A 57 17.92 9.53 7.42
N ALA A 58 18.56 9.07 8.49
CA ALA A 58 18.20 7.79 9.10
C ALA A 58 16.74 7.75 9.52
N ALA A 59 16.10 6.61 9.32
CA ALA A 59 14.70 6.44 9.70
C ALA A 59 14.53 6.49 11.21
N ALA A 60 13.54 7.26 11.66
CA ALA A 60 13.28 7.47 13.08
C ALA A 60 12.01 6.74 13.57
N ALA A 61 11.22 6.18 12.66
CA ALA A 61 9.95 5.52 12.99
C ALA A 61 9.69 4.35 12.07
N SER A 62 8.91 3.38 12.59
CA SER A 62 8.45 2.25 11.78
C SER A 62 7.12 2.59 11.10
N GLY A 63 6.58 1.64 10.33
CA GLY A 63 5.31 1.82 9.66
C GLY A 63 4.14 2.05 10.61
N GLY A 64 3.05 2.61 10.10
CA GLY A 64 1.83 2.86 10.85
C GLY A 64 1.42 4.31 10.96
N GLY A 65 2.28 5.24 10.55
CA GLY A 65 1.98 6.67 10.59
C GLY A 65 1.29 7.22 9.36
N GLY A 66 1.00 6.37 8.38
CA GLY A 66 0.32 6.76 7.16
C GLY A 66 -0.27 5.55 6.49
N GLU A 67 -0.89 5.74 5.33
CA GLU A 67 -1.54 4.64 4.60
C GLU A 67 -1.26 4.74 3.11
N LEU A 68 -1.11 3.58 2.47
CA LEU A 68 -1.21 3.49 1.03
C LEU A 68 -2.65 3.10 0.73
N VAL A 69 -3.34 3.87 -0.08
CA VAL A 69 -4.78 3.72 -0.27
C VAL A 69 -5.08 3.27 -1.68
N LEU A 70 -5.90 2.21 -1.79
CA LEU A 70 -6.33 1.66 -3.07
C LEU A 70 -7.85 1.75 -3.15
N ALA A 71 -8.35 2.40 -4.21
CA ALA A 71 -9.79 2.50 -4.43
C ALA A 71 -10.27 1.33 -5.29
N VAL A 72 -11.44 0.83 -4.99
CA VAL A 72 -12.11 -0.21 -5.77
C VAL A 72 -13.47 0.29 -6.23
N GLU A 73 -14.11 -0.46 -7.13
CA GLU A 73 -15.23 0.02 -7.91
C GLU A 73 -16.61 -0.08 -7.22
N ASP A 74 -16.72 -0.94 -6.19
CA ASP A 74 -17.97 -1.10 -5.45
C ASP A 74 -17.73 -1.78 -4.10
N ALA A 75 -18.79 -1.87 -3.29
CA ALA A 75 -18.69 -2.47 -1.96
C ALA A 75 -18.35 -3.95 -2.04
N ALA A 76 -18.87 -4.66 -3.04
CA ALA A 76 -18.56 -6.08 -3.20
C ALA A 76 -17.07 -6.31 -3.50
N ALA A 77 -16.45 -5.38 -4.22
CA ALA A 77 -15.02 -5.47 -4.52
C ALA A 77 -14.16 -5.27 -3.26
N VAL A 78 -14.63 -4.48 -2.29
CA VAL A 78 -13.94 -4.38 -0.98
C VAL A 78 -13.90 -5.75 -0.32
N ASP A 79 -15.05 -6.42 -0.24
CA ASP A 79 -15.15 -7.73 0.41
C ASP A 79 -14.37 -8.80 -0.35
N ALA A 80 -14.41 -8.77 -1.67
CA ALA A 80 -13.68 -9.73 -2.51
C ALA A 80 -12.17 -9.55 -2.37
N THR A 81 -11.70 -8.31 -2.32
CA THR A 81 -10.28 -8.02 -2.14
C THR A 81 -9.82 -8.46 -0.75
N HIS A 82 -10.65 -8.22 0.26
CA HIS A 82 -10.34 -8.68 1.62
C HIS A 82 -10.20 -10.20 1.66
N ALA A 83 -11.12 -10.93 1.03
CA ALA A 83 -11.06 -12.40 0.99
C ALA A 83 -9.81 -12.88 0.26
N ASP A 84 -9.46 -12.23 -0.87
CA ASP A 84 -8.28 -12.58 -1.64
C ASP A 84 -7.00 -12.34 -0.83
N TRP A 85 -6.88 -11.17 -0.21
CA TRP A 85 -5.67 -10.84 0.56
C TRP A 85 -5.56 -11.70 1.82
N THR A 86 -6.67 -12.01 2.46
CA THR A 86 -6.68 -12.93 3.60
C THR A 86 -6.18 -14.30 3.17
N GLY A 87 -6.64 -14.78 2.02
CA GLY A 87 -6.20 -16.05 1.47
C GLY A 87 -4.72 -16.08 1.10
N ARG A 88 -4.14 -14.92 0.81
CA ARG A 88 -2.70 -14.79 0.53
C ARG A 88 -1.86 -14.63 1.80
N GLY A 89 -2.50 -14.60 2.96
CA GLY A 89 -1.79 -14.54 4.24
C GLY A 89 -1.45 -13.16 4.74
N LEU A 90 -2.05 -12.10 4.19
CA LEU A 90 -1.81 -10.76 4.71
C LEU A 90 -2.42 -10.60 6.11
N ALA A 91 -1.69 -9.93 6.98
CA ALA A 91 -2.23 -9.55 8.28
C ALA A 91 -3.29 -8.47 8.10
N MET A 92 -4.39 -8.58 8.83
CA MET A 92 -5.49 -7.63 8.74
C MET A 92 -5.57 -6.80 10.01
N LEU A 93 -5.66 -5.48 9.84
CA LEU A 93 -5.84 -4.55 10.95
C LEU A 93 -7.31 -4.22 11.15
N GLN A 94 -8.09 -4.20 10.08
CA GLN A 94 -9.52 -3.91 10.14
C GLN A 94 -10.26 -4.75 9.10
N ALA A 95 -11.29 -5.46 9.52
CA ALA A 95 -12.17 -6.20 8.60
C ALA A 95 -13.05 -5.21 7.82
N PRO A 96 -13.66 -5.64 6.70
CA PRO A 96 -14.54 -4.75 5.96
C PRO A 96 -15.59 -4.12 6.86
N THR A 97 -15.66 -2.80 6.83
CA THR A 97 -16.48 -1.99 7.74
C THR A 97 -16.99 -0.77 6.98
N ASP A 98 -18.22 -0.38 7.28
CA ASP A 98 -18.76 0.86 6.74
C ASP A 98 -18.42 1.99 7.69
N LEU A 99 -17.59 2.91 7.21
CA LEU A 99 -17.26 4.14 7.92
C LEU A 99 -18.01 5.31 7.29
N ASP A 100 -17.81 6.51 7.79
CA ASP A 100 -18.52 7.69 7.30
C ASP A 100 -18.37 7.89 5.79
N PHE A 101 -17.19 7.60 5.27
CA PHE A 101 -16.86 7.90 3.88
C PHE A 101 -17.11 6.74 2.93
N GLY A 102 -17.27 5.53 3.41
CA GLY A 102 -17.43 4.38 2.54
C GLY A 102 -17.12 3.06 3.22
N ARG A 103 -17.14 1.99 2.43
CA ARG A 103 -16.78 0.67 2.92
C ARG A 103 -15.28 0.46 2.73
N THR A 104 -14.61 -0.07 3.75
CA THR A 104 -13.15 -0.14 3.76
C THR A 104 -12.65 -1.30 4.63
N PHE A 105 -11.44 -1.79 4.31
CA PHE A 105 -10.67 -2.63 5.22
C PHE A 105 -9.22 -2.18 5.20
N VAL A 106 -8.45 -2.60 6.18
CA VAL A 106 -7.04 -2.27 6.27
C VAL A 106 -6.21 -3.52 6.50
N ALA A 107 -5.22 -3.72 5.64
CA ALA A 107 -4.22 -4.76 5.79
C ALA A 107 -2.87 -4.15 6.15
N LEU A 108 -1.92 -5.00 6.49
CA LEU A 108 -0.55 -4.58 6.81
C LEU A 108 0.43 -5.21 5.82
N ASP A 109 1.44 -4.45 5.44
CA ASP A 109 2.56 -4.98 4.69
C ASP A 109 3.58 -5.61 5.66
N PRO A 110 4.69 -6.21 5.19
CA PRO A 110 5.66 -6.86 6.07
C PRO A 110 6.30 -5.94 7.10
N ASP A 111 6.27 -4.63 6.89
CA ASP A 111 6.86 -3.64 7.78
C ASP A 111 5.80 -2.84 8.55
N ASN A 112 4.57 -3.34 8.60
CA ASN A 112 3.43 -2.74 9.30
C ASN A 112 2.95 -1.41 8.72
N HIS A 113 3.26 -1.15 7.45
CA HIS A 113 2.61 -0.05 6.75
C HIS A 113 1.17 -0.43 6.46
N ARG A 114 0.26 0.53 6.62
CA ARG A 114 -1.15 0.29 6.41
C ARG A 114 -1.50 0.35 4.93
N LEU A 115 -2.26 -0.65 4.48
CA LEU A 115 -2.79 -0.72 3.13
C LEU A 115 -4.30 -0.66 3.26
N ARG A 116 -4.89 0.48 2.93
CA ARG A 116 -6.34 0.67 3.00
C ARG A 116 -6.94 0.45 1.64
N VAL A 117 -7.94 -0.42 1.57
CA VAL A 117 -8.76 -0.61 0.36
C VAL A 117 -10.13 -0.04 0.67
N TYR A 118 -10.68 0.77 -0.23
CA TYR A 118 -11.96 1.40 0.05
C TYR A 118 -12.79 1.63 -1.20
N TRP A 119 -14.10 1.73 -0.99
CA TRP A 119 -15.07 2.21 -1.96
C TRP A 119 -15.85 3.35 -1.30
N PRO A 120 -15.78 4.57 -1.84
CA PRO A 120 -16.47 5.70 -1.23
C PRO A 120 -17.99 5.60 -1.48
N PHE A 121 -18.79 5.98 -0.48
CA PHE A 121 -20.23 6.09 -0.69
C PHE A 121 -20.50 7.18 -1.73
N GLU A 122 -21.62 7.09 -2.39
CA GLU A 122 -21.94 8.00 -3.48
C GLU A 122 -21.93 9.45 -3.04
N GLU A 123 -22.42 9.72 -1.84
CA GLU A 123 -22.42 11.07 -1.28
C GLU A 123 -21.02 11.63 -1.09
N ALA A 124 -20.06 10.77 -0.81
CA ALA A 124 -18.67 11.16 -0.61
C ALA A 124 -17.99 11.55 -1.91
N GLN A 125 -18.58 11.22 -3.04
CA GLN A 125 -18.06 11.55 -4.36
C GLN A 125 -18.56 12.89 -4.86
N GLY A 126 -19.59 13.40 -4.26
CA GLY A 126 -20.38 14.56 -4.70
C GLY A 126 -19.71 15.90 -4.69
#